data_b8e424c84b1bc723397a2a63ab17315c
#
_entry.id   b8e424c84b1bc723397a2a63ab17315c
#
_cell.length_a   1.000
_cell.length_b   1.000
_cell.length_c   1.000
_cell.angle_alpha   90.00
_cell.angle_beta   90.00
_cell.angle_gamma   90.00
#
_symmetry.space_group_name_H-M   'P 1'
#
loop_
_entity.id
_entity.type
_entity.pdbx_description
1 polymer ?
#
loop_
_entity_poly.entity_id
_entity_poly.type
_entity_poly.pdbx_seq_one_letter_code
_entity_poly.pdbx_strand_id
1 'polypeptide(L)'
;MGFVARRKVGGRVYLEERESYRQNGKVKVRFLRYLGVEGEERGKPRPTRHVLDDLRPRGSSRAGDVGLLWAIAQDLRIPQTIDTICGRYSDKVGASPGTLLTVWAINRVLYPESATQLASWVPTTDLPRLTGVDPEAFTKDAFLTCLDRVCGEDPDIGGLVDRTARLDDELFRAFRERHPLPGGESEVFAYDLTSVLFFGVTCPLAEFGYNAEKTTDQVQVNLGLLVTQKERQPVTHDVFEGSRHGVATVKNFLVRVIRMGAKRGTLIWDRGMVSKDHVEAVEAARWKLVCGLPKTLGVVKEVLDRVEVPWRPENLVRKTKVTTIYAAGTEAEVYGKPRRLVVYMNMARAQRERDQRNEALSEVQEKLEKLSPEGVKWSEAKLHKRIGEIVGRWEEYVEVRVSRKGKGPRVTCRLHQYALRAAERRDGKWVLLATDPKMSVKEVVEAYLEKDFIEKVFRRLKTEEELEPVRHRLERRVRAYLFVLTLAYRLWATLQWYVESRGKREWGNSWEVSEDLLKELGRVERVEVTLGRQSRVWYLNLLKGTKERLRALGYGKLFVEGPAPTGLQGVSTEA
;
A
#
# COMPACT_ATOMS: atom_id res chain seq x y z
N MET A 1 -48.66 -30.91 -53.95
CA MET A 1 -49.17 -32.04 -53.11
C MET A 1 -47.96 -32.73 -52.51
N GLY A 2 -48.00 -32.93 -51.20
CA GLY A 2 -46.96 -33.68 -50.51
C GLY A 2 -47.20 -35.19 -50.68
N PHE A 3 -46.14 -35.99 -50.83
CA PHE A 3 -46.17 -37.44 -50.95
C PHE A 3 -44.97 -38.03 -50.22
N VAL A 4 -45.13 -39.32 -49.76
CA VAL A 4 -44.06 -40.05 -49.10
C VAL A 4 -43.22 -40.77 -50.17
N ALA A 5 -41.93 -40.41 -50.23
CA ALA A 5 -40.96 -41.09 -51.10
C ALA A 5 -40.17 -42.13 -50.29
N ARG A 6 -39.88 -43.29 -50.92
CA ARG A 6 -39.05 -44.33 -50.39
C ARG A 6 -37.67 -44.28 -50.98
N ARG A 7 -36.63 -44.18 -50.16
CA ARG A 7 -35.23 -44.15 -50.61
C ARG A 7 -34.47 -45.32 -50.03
N LYS A 8 -33.98 -46.21 -50.84
CA LYS A 8 -33.20 -47.36 -50.41
C LYS A 8 -31.71 -47.01 -50.36
N VAL A 9 -31.09 -47.14 -49.18
CA VAL A 9 -29.65 -46.89 -48.97
C VAL A 9 -29.11 -47.97 -48.05
N GLY A 10 -28.10 -48.71 -48.47
CA GLY A 10 -27.44 -49.74 -47.64
C GLY A 10 -28.38 -50.83 -47.12
N GLY A 11 -29.37 -51.25 -47.94
CA GLY A 11 -30.33 -52.31 -47.54
C GLY A 11 -31.51 -51.84 -46.68
N ARG A 12 -31.54 -50.61 -46.26
CA ARG A 12 -32.66 -50.01 -45.49
C ARG A 12 -33.46 -49.08 -46.34
N VAL A 13 -34.78 -49.00 -46.14
CA VAL A 13 -35.70 -48.10 -46.84
C VAL A 13 -36.02 -46.92 -45.90
N TYR A 14 -35.66 -45.77 -46.34
CA TYR A 14 -35.90 -44.50 -45.65
C TYR A 14 -37.17 -43.84 -46.22
N LEU A 15 -38.06 -43.38 -45.37
CA LEU A 15 -39.28 -42.68 -45.73
C LEU A 15 -39.04 -41.16 -45.62
N GLU A 16 -39.28 -40.45 -46.70
CA GLU A 16 -39.09 -39.01 -46.79
C GLU A 16 -40.40 -38.36 -47.28
N GLU A 17 -40.84 -37.30 -46.61
CA GLU A 17 -41.90 -36.44 -47.10
C GLU A 17 -41.35 -35.46 -48.12
N ARG A 18 -41.89 -35.52 -49.34
CA ARG A 18 -41.53 -34.67 -50.46
C ARG A 18 -42.74 -33.98 -51.03
N GLU A 19 -42.57 -32.80 -51.58
CA GLU A 19 -43.64 -32.04 -52.23
C GLU A 19 -43.28 -31.75 -53.69
N SER A 20 -44.23 -32.03 -54.58
CA SER A 20 -44.11 -31.62 -55.98
C SER A 20 -44.67 -30.21 -56.18
N TYR A 21 -43.92 -29.38 -56.90
CA TYR A 21 -44.32 -28.03 -57.27
C TYR A 21 -43.91 -27.74 -58.71
N ARG A 22 -44.60 -26.79 -59.36
CA ARG A 22 -44.27 -26.38 -60.71
C ARG A 22 -43.40 -25.14 -60.72
N GLN A 23 -42.29 -25.20 -61.47
CA GLN A 23 -41.41 -24.07 -61.70
C GLN A 23 -41.04 -24.04 -63.20
N ASN A 24 -41.32 -22.95 -63.91
CA ASN A 24 -41.06 -22.80 -65.32
C ASN A 24 -41.68 -23.92 -66.21
N GLY A 25 -42.93 -24.29 -65.95
CA GLY A 25 -43.66 -25.33 -66.67
C GLY A 25 -43.24 -26.77 -66.34
N LYS A 26 -42.18 -27.00 -65.65
CA LYS A 26 -41.68 -28.35 -65.26
C LYS A 26 -42.06 -28.67 -63.80
N VAL A 27 -42.42 -29.90 -63.55
CA VAL A 27 -42.68 -30.41 -62.21
C VAL A 27 -41.34 -30.69 -61.52
N LYS A 28 -41.08 -30.05 -60.38
CA LYS A 28 -39.92 -30.29 -59.48
C LYS A 28 -40.41 -30.88 -58.17
N VAL A 29 -39.54 -31.64 -57.51
CA VAL A 29 -39.81 -32.25 -56.19
C VAL A 29 -38.81 -31.65 -55.20
N ARG A 30 -39.31 -31.16 -54.06
CA ARG A 30 -38.47 -30.75 -52.92
C ARG A 30 -38.65 -31.68 -51.73
N PHE A 31 -37.58 -31.88 -51.00
CA PHE A 31 -37.59 -32.60 -49.73
C PHE A 31 -38.18 -31.68 -48.66
N LEU A 32 -39.10 -32.20 -47.87
CA LEU A 32 -39.69 -31.48 -46.75
C LEU A 32 -39.12 -31.95 -45.42
N ARG A 33 -39.20 -33.28 -45.15
CA ARG A 33 -38.65 -33.84 -43.91
C ARG A 33 -38.44 -35.35 -44.03
N TYR A 34 -37.63 -35.87 -43.12
CA TYR A 34 -37.40 -37.28 -42.95
C TYR A 34 -38.48 -37.89 -42.00
N LEU A 35 -39.08 -39.05 -42.41
CA LEU A 35 -40.17 -39.68 -41.67
C LEU A 35 -39.76 -40.93 -40.90
N GLY A 36 -38.55 -41.48 -41.11
CA GLY A 36 -38.06 -42.68 -40.45
C GLY A 36 -37.68 -43.82 -41.40
N VAL A 37 -37.36 -44.98 -40.89
CA VAL A 37 -37.07 -46.19 -41.67
C VAL A 37 -38.34 -47.05 -41.74
N GLU A 38 -38.62 -47.59 -42.95
CA GLU A 38 -39.80 -48.49 -43.15
C GLU A 38 -39.69 -49.76 -42.33
N GLY A 39 -40.73 -50.06 -41.54
CA GLY A 39 -40.77 -51.25 -40.66
C GLY A 39 -40.24 -50.95 -39.24
N GLU A 40 -39.70 -49.78 -38.92
CA GLU A 40 -39.53 -49.42 -37.55
C GLU A 40 -40.82 -48.76 -37.03
N GLU A 41 -41.45 -49.41 -36.00
CA GLU A 41 -42.53 -48.75 -35.26
C GLU A 41 -42.04 -47.34 -34.90
N ARG A 42 -42.90 -46.32 -35.04
CA ARG A 42 -42.60 -44.97 -34.57
C ARG A 42 -42.24 -45.05 -33.08
N GLY A 43 -40.97 -45.33 -32.85
CA GLY A 43 -40.41 -45.29 -31.52
C GLY A 43 -40.71 -43.94 -30.95
N LYS A 44 -41.11 -43.89 -29.67
CA LYS A 44 -41.20 -42.64 -28.89
C LYS A 44 -40.03 -41.76 -29.29
N PRO A 45 -40.22 -40.45 -29.59
CA PRO A 45 -39.13 -39.58 -29.94
C PRO A 45 -38.03 -39.81 -28.91
N ARG A 46 -36.83 -40.24 -29.37
CA ARG A 46 -35.67 -40.33 -28.46
C ARG A 46 -35.65 -39.01 -27.73
N PRO A 47 -35.73 -38.99 -26.41
CA PRO A 47 -35.65 -37.72 -25.68
C PRO A 47 -34.44 -37.04 -26.23
N THR A 48 -34.60 -35.79 -26.70
CA THR A 48 -33.50 -34.94 -27.18
C THR A 48 -32.61 -34.81 -25.95
N ARG A 49 -31.56 -35.64 -25.87
CA ARG A 49 -30.62 -35.59 -24.78
C ARG A 49 -29.98 -34.21 -24.87
N HIS A 50 -30.42 -33.29 -24.00
CA HIS A 50 -29.88 -31.97 -23.98
C HIS A 50 -28.40 -32.10 -23.63
N VAL A 51 -27.53 -31.57 -24.45
CA VAL A 51 -26.07 -31.56 -24.20
C VAL A 51 -25.74 -31.04 -22.78
N LEU A 52 -26.63 -30.22 -22.24
CA LEU A 52 -26.54 -29.70 -20.86
C LEU A 52 -26.65 -30.80 -19.79
N ASP A 53 -27.38 -31.90 -20.05
CA ASP A 53 -27.55 -33.03 -19.08
C ASP A 53 -26.26 -33.85 -18.92
N ASP A 54 -25.34 -33.73 -19.88
CA ASP A 54 -24.05 -34.42 -19.90
C ASP A 54 -22.90 -33.56 -19.39
N LEU A 55 -23.16 -32.26 -19.11
CA LEU A 55 -22.17 -31.37 -18.52
C LEU A 55 -21.94 -31.70 -17.05
N ARG A 56 -20.71 -31.99 -16.70
CA ARG A 56 -20.28 -32.27 -15.33
C ARG A 56 -19.27 -31.20 -14.86
N PRO A 57 -19.62 -30.31 -13.91
CA PRO A 57 -18.62 -29.48 -13.26
C PRO A 57 -17.70 -30.34 -12.40
N ARG A 58 -16.40 -30.19 -12.54
CA ARG A 58 -15.39 -30.91 -11.74
C ARG A 58 -14.97 -30.12 -10.49
N GLY A 59 -15.25 -28.85 -10.44
CA GLY A 59 -14.94 -27.97 -9.33
C GLY A 59 -14.92 -26.51 -9.76
N SER A 60 -14.97 -25.62 -8.79
CA SER A 60 -14.74 -24.19 -8.99
C SER A 60 -13.65 -23.71 -8.03
N SER A 61 -12.90 -22.70 -8.44
CA SER A 61 -11.87 -22.05 -7.63
C SER A 61 -11.89 -20.55 -7.86
N ARG A 62 -11.65 -19.74 -6.80
CA ARG A 62 -11.46 -18.30 -6.89
C ARG A 62 -10.20 -18.01 -7.73
N ALA A 63 -10.37 -17.36 -8.87
CA ALA A 63 -9.31 -17.27 -9.87
C ALA A 63 -8.90 -15.84 -10.22
N GLY A 64 -9.80 -14.86 -10.16
CA GLY A 64 -9.57 -13.56 -10.77
C GLY A 64 -8.49 -12.74 -10.10
N ASP A 65 -8.69 -12.40 -8.86
CA ASP A 65 -7.78 -11.56 -8.08
C ASP A 65 -6.46 -12.28 -7.74
N VAL A 66 -6.52 -13.55 -7.32
CA VAL A 66 -5.32 -14.35 -7.09
C VAL A 66 -4.51 -14.52 -8.38
N GLY A 67 -5.18 -14.69 -9.52
CA GLY A 67 -4.53 -14.81 -10.83
C GLY A 67 -3.82 -13.53 -11.24
N LEU A 68 -4.43 -12.37 -11.04
CA LEU A 68 -3.81 -11.08 -11.35
C LEU A 68 -2.58 -10.83 -10.47
N LEU A 69 -2.70 -11.00 -9.15
CA LEU A 69 -1.58 -10.75 -8.25
C LEU A 69 -0.44 -11.75 -8.42
N TRP A 70 -0.76 -13.02 -8.72
CA TRP A 70 0.25 -14.01 -9.06
C TRP A 70 0.98 -13.64 -10.37
N ALA A 71 0.27 -13.19 -11.40
CA ALA A 71 0.88 -12.72 -12.64
C ALA A 71 1.79 -11.51 -12.43
N ILE A 72 1.39 -10.53 -11.60
CA ILE A 72 2.24 -9.42 -11.19
C ILE A 72 3.49 -9.92 -10.47
N ALA A 73 3.36 -10.89 -9.56
CA ALA A 73 4.48 -11.47 -8.85
C ALA A 73 5.48 -12.19 -9.79
N GLN A 74 4.96 -12.88 -10.81
CA GLN A 74 5.79 -13.53 -11.84
C GLN A 74 6.52 -12.50 -12.71
N ASP A 75 5.83 -11.44 -13.16
CA ASP A 75 6.43 -10.36 -13.95
C ASP A 75 7.58 -9.67 -13.20
N LEU A 76 7.47 -9.54 -11.90
CA LEU A 76 8.49 -8.98 -11.00
C LEU A 76 9.52 -10.03 -10.53
N ARG A 77 9.42 -11.28 -10.97
CA ARG A 77 10.29 -12.42 -10.58
C ARG A 77 10.37 -12.63 -9.06
N ILE A 78 9.28 -12.32 -8.34
CA ILE A 78 9.27 -12.37 -6.87
C ILE A 78 9.57 -13.78 -6.34
N PRO A 79 8.85 -14.85 -6.75
CA PRO A 79 9.13 -16.20 -6.26
C PRO A 79 10.56 -16.64 -6.58
N GLN A 80 11.03 -16.39 -7.79
CA GLN A 80 12.35 -16.78 -8.26
C GLN A 80 13.48 -16.08 -7.49
N THR A 81 13.31 -14.77 -7.22
CA THR A 81 14.27 -13.99 -6.44
C THR A 81 14.39 -14.51 -5.02
N ILE A 82 13.25 -14.80 -4.38
CA ILE A 82 13.23 -15.36 -3.03
C ILE A 82 13.90 -16.74 -3.01
N ASP A 83 13.57 -17.61 -3.95
CA ASP A 83 14.15 -18.95 -4.05
C ASP A 83 15.67 -18.92 -4.28
N THR A 84 16.15 -17.95 -5.06
CA THR A 84 17.60 -17.77 -5.29
C THR A 84 18.34 -17.39 -4.00
N ILE A 85 17.71 -16.61 -3.12
CA ILE A 85 18.34 -16.08 -1.90
C ILE A 85 18.14 -17.01 -0.70
N CYS A 86 16.94 -17.57 -0.56
CA CYS A 86 16.56 -18.42 0.58
C CYS A 86 16.88 -19.91 0.36
N GLY A 87 17.27 -20.29 -0.85
CA GLY A 87 17.44 -21.68 -1.26
C GLY A 87 16.07 -22.36 -1.50
N ARG A 88 16.09 -23.38 -2.35
CA ARG A 88 14.94 -24.27 -2.52
C ARG A 88 15.00 -25.38 -1.48
N TYR A 89 13.85 -25.85 -1.03
CA TYR A 89 13.80 -27.11 -0.32
C TYR A 89 14.31 -28.22 -1.25
N SER A 90 15.01 -29.23 -0.69
CA SER A 90 15.29 -30.44 -1.45
C SER A 90 13.98 -31.06 -1.92
N ASP A 91 13.96 -31.72 -3.06
CA ASP A 91 12.79 -32.20 -3.86
C ASP A 91 11.66 -32.92 -3.12
N LYS A 92 11.73 -33.05 -1.81
CA LYS A 92 10.75 -33.76 -0.97
C LYS A 92 9.62 -32.85 -0.40
N VAL A 93 9.74 -31.53 -0.49
CA VAL A 93 8.72 -30.60 0.00
C VAL A 93 8.18 -29.80 -1.19
N GLY A 94 6.95 -30.07 -1.57
CA GLY A 94 6.36 -29.65 -2.84
C GLY A 94 6.23 -28.13 -3.10
N ALA A 95 6.48 -27.25 -2.12
CA ALA A 95 6.38 -25.79 -2.31
C ALA A 95 7.68 -25.08 -1.89
N SER A 96 8.21 -24.23 -2.77
CA SER A 96 9.41 -23.43 -2.48
C SER A 96 9.12 -22.26 -1.52
N PRO A 97 10.13 -21.74 -0.81
CA PRO A 97 9.97 -20.53 0.00
C PRO A 97 9.43 -19.35 -0.80
N GLY A 98 9.90 -19.16 -2.04
CA GLY A 98 9.41 -18.12 -2.93
C GLY A 98 7.94 -18.25 -3.25
N THR A 99 7.46 -19.48 -3.52
CA THR A 99 6.03 -19.75 -3.71
C THR A 99 5.23 -19.48 -2.45
N LEU A 100 5.64 -20.04 -1.30
CA LEU A 100 4.92 -19.89 -0.04
C LEU A 100 4.80 -18.43 0.40
N LEU A 101 5.90 -17.68 0.39
CA LEU A 101 5.91 -16.27 0.79
C LEU A 101 5.12 -15.38 -0.17
N THR A 102 5.17 -15.67 -1.48
CA THR A 102 4.37 -14.94 -2.46
C THR A 102 2.87 -15.21 -2.28
N VAL A 103 2.49 -16.47 -2.06
CA VAL A 103 1.10 -16.85 -1.76
C VAL A 103 0.61 -16.17 -0.48
N TRP A 104 1.46 -16.14 0.56
CA TRP A 104 1.12 -15.42 1.80
C TRP A 104 0.95 -13.91 1.56
N ALA A 105 1.84 -13.29 0.79
CA ALA A 105 1.71 -11.89 0.42
C ALA A 105 0.41 -11.61 -0.37
N ILE A 106 0.04 -12.47 -1.31
CA ILE A 106 -1.23 -12.37 -2.03
C ILE A 106 -2.43 -12.45 -1.08
N ASN A 107 -2.41 -13.40 -0.14
CA ASN A 107 -3.45 -13.50 0.87
C ASN A 107 -3.56 -12.21 1.72
N ARG A 108 -2.42 -11.61 2.12
CA ARG A 108 -2.41 -10.35 2.86
C ARG A 108 -3.04 -9.19 2.10
N VAL A 109 -2.90 -9.14 0.78
CA VAL A 109 -3.56 -8.12 -0.05
C VAL A 109 -5.06 -8.34 -0.14
N LEU A 110 -5.52 -9.61 -0.24
CA LEU A 110 -6.89 -9.94 -0.61
C LEU A 110 -7.78 -10.30 0.57
N TYR A 111 -7.24 -11.04 1.53
CA TYR A 111 -7.99 -11.61 2.63
C TYR A 111 -7.04 -11.98 3.78
N PRO A 112 -6.57 -11.01 4.55
CA PRO A 112 -5.57 -11.22 5.59
C PRO A 112 -5.99 -12.29 6.60
N GLU A 113 -5.18 -13.33 6.73
CA GLU A 113 -5.47 -14.45 7.61
C GLU A 113 -4.23 -14.96 8.36
N SER A 114 -4.46 -15.69 9.44
CA SER A 114 -3.41 -16.42 10.15
C SER A 114 -2.83 -17.54 9.27
N ALA A 115 -1.61 -18.01 9.58
CA ALA A 115 -0.99 -19.12 8.84
C ALA A 115 -1.86 -20.39 8.82
N THR A 116 -2.70 -20.62 9.85
CA THR A 116 -3.62 -21.74 9.91
C THR A 116 -4.78 -21.56 8.91
N GLN A 117 -5.40 -20.40 8.89
CA GLN A 117 -6.50 -20.09 7.98
C GLN A 117 -6.01 -19.98 6.54
N LEU A 118 -4.81 -19.41 6.31
CA LEU A 118 -4.14 -19.36 5.02
C LEU A 118 -3.99 -20.77 4.41
N ALA A 119 -3.58 -21.77 5.18
CA ALA A 119 -3.48 -23.16 4.72
C ALA A 119 -4.84 -23.74 4.26
N SER A 120 -5.93 -23.31 4.89
CA SER A 120 -7.29 -23.71 4.47
C SER A 120 -7.82 -22.89 3.31
N TRP A 121 -7.38 -21.64 3.17
CA TRP A 121 -7.82 -20.73 2.10
C TRP A 121 -7.19 -21.06 0.74
N VAL A 122 -5.88 -21.38 0.69
CA VAL A 122 -5.17 -21.63 -0.57
C VAL A 122 -5.87 -22.69 -1.44
N PRO A 123 -6.30 -23.85 -0.91
CA PRO A 123 -6.99 -24.88 -1.72
C PRO A 123 -8.32 -24.42 -2.33
N THR A 124 -8.96 -23.37 -1.81
CA THR A 124 -10.21 -22.81 -2.36
C THR A 124 -9.97 -21.88 -3.55
N THR A 125 -8.72 -21.58 -3.83
CA THR A 125 -8.28 -20.66 -4.89
C THR A 125 -7.65 -21.41 -6.07
N ASP A 126 -7.36 -20.68 -7.14
CA ASP A 126 -6.63 -21.20 -8.29
C ASP A 126 -5.09 -21.22 -8.09
N LEU A 127 -4.60 -20.80 -6.92
CA LEU A 127 -3.17 -20.75 -6.60
C LEU A 127 -2.45 -22.10 -6.71
N PRO A 128 -3.01 -23.24 -6.25
CA PRO A 128 -2.35 -24.52 -6.45
C PRO A 128 -2.07 -24.82 -7.92
N ARG A 129 -3.02 -24.58 -8.80
CA ARG A 129 -2.84 -24.74 -10.25
C ARG A 129 -1.84 -23.72 -10.83
N LEU A 130 -1.93 -22.46 -10.43
CA LEU A 130 -1.04 -21.39 -10.92
C LEU A 130 0.42 -21.58 -10.50
N THR A 131 0.63 -22.14 -9.31
CA THR A 131 1.95 -22.45 -8.77
C THR A 131 2.49 -23.81 -9.23
N GLY A 132 1.61 -24.71 -9.68
CA GLY A 132 1.94 -26.11 -9.96
C GLY A 132 2.25 -26.92 -8.70
N VAL A 133 1.82 -26.47 -7.53
CA VAL A 133 2.08 -27.10 -6.23
C VAL A 133 0.82 -27.83 -5.75
N ASP A 134 1.01 -29.04 -5.21
CA ASP A 134 -0.09 -29.81 -4.62
C ASP A 134 -0.75 -29.00 -3.49
N PRO A 135 -2.10 -28.89 -3.47
CA PRO A 135 -2.81 -28.22 -2.39
C PRO A 135 -2.42 -28.69 -0.98
N GLU A 136 -2.09 -29.97 -0.81
CA GLU A 136 -1.67 -30.54 0.47
C GLU A 136 -0.31 -30.03 0.96
N ALA A 137 0.53 -29.46 0.09
CA ALA A 137 1.81 -28.86 0.47
C ALA A 137 1.67 -27.49 1.16
N PHE A 138 0.52 -26.83 1.05
CA PHE A 138 0.25 -25.54 1.68
C PHE A 138 -0.22 -25.72 3.12
N THR A 139 0.67 -26.18 3.98
CA THR A 139 0.37 -26.40 5.40
C THR A 139 0.78 -25.19 6.26
N LYS A 140 0.17 -25.06 7.44
CA LYS A 140 0.59 -24.08 8.44
C LYS A 140 2.09 -24.15 8.72
N ASP A 141 2.63 -25.37 8.88
CA ASP A 141 4.04 -25.56 9.21
C ASP A 141 4.96 -25.18 8.04
N ALA A 142 4.54 -25.42 6.78
CA ALA A 142 5.26 -24.96 5.61
C ALA A 142 5.36 -23.43 5.59
N PHE A 143 4.26 -22.71 5.84
CA PHE A 143 4.26 -21.25 5.94
C PHE A 143 5.11 -20.73 7.09
N LEU A 144 5.04 -21.33 8.26
CA LEU A 144 5.85 -20.88 9.40
C LEU A 144 7.34 -21.19 9.22
N THR A 145 7.66 -22.34 8.62
CA THR A 145 9.05 -22.75 8.38
C THR A 145 9.69 -21.89 7.27
N CYS A 146 8.91 -21.43 6.28
CA CYS A 146 9.47 -20.54 5.26
C CYS A 146 9.89 -19.16 5.81
N LEU A 147 9.31 -18.69 6.94
CA LEU A 147 9.80 -17.49 7.63
C LEU A 147 11.23 -17.70 8.18
N ASP A 148 11.53 -18.89 8.68
CA ASP A 148 12.86 -19.23 9.20
C ASP A 148 13.91 -19.30 8.06
N ARG A 149 13.48 -19.42 6.79
CA ARG A 149 14.37 -19.27 5.62
C ARG A 149 14.72 -17.81 5.30
N VAL A 150 13.84 -16.89 5.64
CA VAL A 150 14.10 -15.44 5.51
C VAL A 150 15.01 -14.95 6.63
N CYS A 151 14.64 -15.25 7.86
CA CYS A 151 15.41 -14.95 9.07
C CYS A 151 15.45 -16.20 9.94
N GLY A 152 16.60 -16.87 10.04
CA GLY A 152 16.71 -18.09 10.82
C GLY A 152 18.11 -18.67 10.83
N GLU A 153 18.23 -19.85 11.42
CA GLU A 153 19.48 -20.60 11.39
C GLU A 153 19.73 -21.11 9.98
N ASP A 154 20.91 -20.82 9.45
CA ASP A 154 21.38 -21.37 8.19
C ASP A 154 22.22 -22.63 8.49
N PRO A 155 21.78 -23.81 8.04
CA PRO A 155 22.50 -25.06 8.29
C PRO A 155 23.88 -25.08 7.65
N ASP A 156 24.09 -24.32 6.58
CA ASP A 156 25.37 -24.29 5.86
C ASP A 156 26.37 -23.32 6.51
N ILE A 157 25.88 -22.28 7.19
CA ILE A 157 26.71 -21.26 7.85
C ILE A 157 26.84 -21.53 9.37
N GLY A 158 25.90 -22.28 9.95
CA GLY A 158 25.90 -22.60 11.38
C GLY A 158 25.56 -21.43 12.29
N GLY A 159 24.77 -20.44 11.80
CA GLY A 159 24.40 -19.24 12.56
C GLY A 159 23.11 -18.59 12.08
N LEU A 160 22.64 -17.61 12.85
CA LEU A 160 21.48 -16.81 12.49
C LEU A 160 21.81 -15.88 11.31
N VAL A 161 21.01 -15.96 10.27
CA VAL A 161 21.12 -15.12 9.06
C VAL A 161 19.82 -14.35 8.87
N ASP A 162 19.92 -13.05 8.67
CA ASP A 162 18.83 -12.18 8.22
C ASP A 162 19.04 -11.84 6.75
N ARG A 163 18.18 -12.36 5.90
CA ARG A 163 18.20 -12.15 4.44
C ARG A 163 17.31 -11.01 3.96
N THR A 164 16.57 -10.35 4.86
CA THR A 164 15.57 -9.32 4.49
C THR A 164 16.18 -8.20 3.66
N ALA A 165 17.35 -7.69 4.05
CA ALA A 165 18.03 -6.63 3.31
C ALA A 165 18.38 -7.05 1.88
N ARG A 166 18.95 -8.27 1.70
CA ARG A 166 19.30 -8.79 0.39
C ARG A 166 18.07 -9.05 -0.47
N LEU A 167 17.00 -9.55 0.13
CA LEU A 167 15.71 -9.75 -0.54
C LEU A 167 15.13 -8.43 -1.04
N ASP A 168 15.09 -7.40 -0.19
CA ASP A 168 14.63 -6.07 -0.57
C ASP A 168 15.41 -5.52 -1.76
N ASP A 169 16.75 -5.61 -1.70
CA ASP A 169 17.65 -5.10 -2.73
C ASP A 169 17.40 -5.77 -4.09
N GLU A 170 17.35 -7.09 -4.12
CA GLU A 170 17.15 -7.82 -5.36
C GLU A 170 15.72 -7.65 -5.92
N LEU A 171 14.71 -7.61 -5.05
CA LEU A 171 13.33 -7.35 -5.46
C LEU A 171 13.16 -5.93 -6.01
N PHE A 172 13.81 -4.93 -5.41
CA PHE A 172 13.78 -3.58 -5.93
C PHE A 172 14.57 -3.47 -7.24
N ARG A 173 15.70 -4.16 -7.36
CA ARG A 173 16.48 -4.23 -8.61
C ARG A 173 15.65 -4.86 -9.73
N ALA A 174 15.00 -5.99 -9.50
CA ALA A 174 14.11 -6.64 -10.47
C ALA A 174 12.95 -5.73 -10.90
N PHE A 175 12.34 -5.00 -9.94
CA PHE A 175 11.34 -4.00 -10.27
C PHE A 175 11.90 -2.90 -11.17
N ARG A 176 13.09 -2.37 -10.87
CA ARG A 176 13.72 -1.26 -11.62
C ARG A 176 14.26 -1.71 -13.00
N GLU A 177 14.68 -2.96 -13.14
CA GLU A 177 15.01 -3.57 -14.45
C GLU A 177 13.79 -3.65 -15.36
N ARG A 178 12.65 -4.06 -14.80
CA ARG A 178 11.37 -4.13 -15.52
C ARG A 178 10.79 -2.76 -15.83
N HIS A 179 11.03 -1.78 -14.98
CA HIS A 179 10.47 -0.42 -15.02
C HIS A 179 11.57 0.62 -14.84
N PRO A 180 12.42 0.82 -15.85
CA PRO A 180 13.50 1.78 -15.78
C PRO A 180 12.96 3.20 -15.67
N LEU A 181 13.70 4.05 -14.94
CA LEU A 181 13.40 5.48 -14.92
C LEU A 181 13.55 6.09 -16.32
N PRO A 182 12.67 7.01 -16.71
CA PRO A 182 12.86 7.80 -17.93
C PRO A 182 14.24 8.47 -17.94
N GLY A 183 14.81 8.61 -19.12
CA GLY A 183 16.17 9.14 -19.26
C GLY A 183 16.32 10.53 -18.65
N GLY A 184 17.29 10.70 -17.74
CA GLY A 184 17.59 11.96 -17.06
C GLY A 184 16.81 12.21 -15.75
N GLU A 185 15.83 11.40 -15.39
CA GLU A 185 15.15 11.49 -14.10
C GLU A 185 16.04 10.95 -12.96
N SER A 186 16.01 11.67 -11.83
CA SER A 186 16.64 11.24 -10.58
C SER A 186 15.61 10.60 -9.67
N GLU A 187 15.97 9.51 -9.02
CA GLU A 187 15.09 8.83 -8.09
C GLU A 187 14.82 9.70 -6.84
N VAL A 188 13.58 9.73 -6.41
CA VAL A 188 13.18 10.39 -5.16
C VAL A 188 12.60 9.34 -4.23
N PHE A 189 13.12 9.29 -3.01
CA PHE A 189 12.76 8.33 -1.99
C PHE A 189 12.21 9.02 -0.76
N ALA A 190 11.15 8.49 -0.18
CA ALA A 190 10.66 8.90 1.12
C ALA A 190 10.97 7.82 2.15
N TYR A 191 11.53 8.22 3.30
CA TYR A 191 11.74 7.36 4.45
C TYR A 191 10.90 7.82 5.63
N ASP A 192 10.23 6.88 6.27
CA ASP A 192 9.51 7.16 7.50
C ASP A 192 9.45 5.91 8.40
N LEU A 193 9.08 6.14 9.66
CA LEU A 193 9.00 5.14 10.71
C LEU A 193 7.57 5.06 11.23
N THR A 194 7.05 3.85 11.39
CA THR A 194 5.77 3.62 12.07
C THR A 194 5.94 2.63 13.22
N SER A 195 5.24 2.89 14.32
CA SER A 195 5.08 1.91 15.39
C SER A 195 4.07 0.84 14.97
N VAL A 196 4.36 -0.40 15.30
CA VAL A 196 3.52 -1.57 15.06
C VAL A 196 3.21 -2.21 16.41
N LEU A 197 1.94 -2.23 16.79
CA LEU A 197 1.49 -2.79 18.05
C LEU A 197 1.74 -4.29 18.10
N PHE A 198 2.13 -4.78 19.27
CA PHE A 198 2.54 -6.15 19.47
C PHE A 198 1.63 -6.86 20.47
N PHE A 199 1.31 -8.11 20.19
CA PHE A 199 0.51 -8.92 21.10
C PHE A 199 1.39 -9.82 21.97
N GLY A 200 1.55 -9.43 23.25
CA GLY A 200 2.40 -10.12 24.23
C GLY A 200 3.74 -9.43 24.44
N VAL A 201 4.50 -9.91 25.41
CA VAL A 201 5.74 -9.26 25.91
C VAL A 201 6.99 -10.14 25.76
N THR A 202 6.91 -11.23 24.99
CA THR A 202 7.98 -12.22 24.92
C THR A 202 8.99 -12.01 23.81
N CYS A 203 8.72 -11.09 22.87
CA CYS A 203 9.66 -10.75 21.80
C CYS A 203 10.66 -9.70 22.29
N PRO A 204 11.98 -9.91 22.14
CA PRO A 204 12.99 -8.94 22.56
C PRO A 204 12.89 -7.56 21.89
N LEU A 205 12.33 -7.48 20.68
CA LEU A 205 12.10 -6.22 19.96
C LEU A 205 10.87 -5.46 20.48
N ALA A 206 9.95 -6.14 21.18
CA ALA A 206 8.70 -5.56 21.62
C ALA A 206 8.93 -4.78 22.94
N GLU A 207 8.94 -3.47 22.83
CA GLU A 207 9.19 -2.55 23.95
C GLU A 207 8.12 -1.47 24.01
N PHE A 208 7.96 -0.87 25.20
CA PHE A 208 7.14 0.34 25.34
C PHE A 208 7.84 1.51 24.66
N GLY A 209 7.10 2.27 23.87
CA GLY A 209 7.63 3.40 23.14
C GLY A 209 6.58 4.44 22.81
N TYR A 210 7.04 5.57 22.29
CA TYR A 210 6.13 6.60 21.77
C TYR A 210 5.50 6.12 20.47
N ASN A 211 4.18 6.20 20.39
CA ASN A 211 3.43 5.96 19.15
C ASN A 211 2.42 7.09 18.88
N ALA A 212 1.99 7.19 17.64
CA ALA A 212 1.04 8.22 17.21
C ALA A 212 -0.34 8.07 17.87
N GLU A 213 -0.70 6.85 18.27
CA GLU A 213 -1.97 6.49 18.91
C GLU A 213 -1.98 6.79 20.42
N LYS A 214 -0.79 7.15 20.99
CA LYS A 214 -0.58 7.46 22.41
C LYS A 214 -1.01 6.34 23.35
N THR A 215 -0.95 5.10 22.90
CA THR A 215 -1.18 3.93 23.73
C THR A 215 0.05 3.69 24.59
N THR A 216 -0.12 3.65 25.91
CA THR A 216 0.97 3.49 26.89
C THR A 216 0.99 2.11 27.54
N ASP A 217 0.01 1.29 27.26
CA ASP A 217 -0.25 -0.01 27.87
C ASP A 217 0.13 -1.19 26.96
N GLN A 218 0.57 -0.92 25.75
CA GLN A 218 0.97 -1.95 24.78
C GLN A 218 2.42 -1.77 24.35
N VAL A 219 3.13 -2.89 24.21
CA VAL A 219 4.45 -2.92 23.59
C VAL A 219 4.33 -2.86 22.08
N GLN A 220 5.36 -2.37 21.42
CA GLN A 220 5.41 -2.17 19.99
C GLN A 220 6.78 -2.55 19.43
N VAL A 221 6.85 -2.74 18.13
CA VAL A 221 8.09 -2.70 17.34
C VAL A 221 8.01 -1.52 16.38
N ASN A 222 9.14 -1.00 15.91
CA ASN A 222 9.16 0.07 14.95
C ASN A 222 9.56 -0.47 13.58
N LEU A 223 8.74 -0.17 12.56
CA LEU A 223 8.99 -0.49 11.16
C LEU A 223 9.45 0.76 10.42
N GLY A 224 10.69 0.78 9.98
CA GLY A 224 11.22 1.78 9.05
C GLY A 224 11.04 1.31 7.61
N LEU A 225 10.51 2.18 6.76
CA LEU A 225 10.25 1.86 5.36
C LEU A 225 10.74 2.97 4.44
N LEU A 226 11.52 2.59 3.42
CA LEU A 226 11.89 3.44 2.30
C LEU A 226 11.06 3.07 1.09
N VAL A 227 10.48 4.08 0.45
CA VAL A 227 9.64 3.89 -0.75
C VAL A 227 10.02 4.90 -1.82
N THR A 228 9.87 4.53 -3.09
CA THR A 228 9.97 5.49 -4.20
C THR A 228 8.77 6.44 -4.16
N GLN A 229 9.00 7.71 -4.48
CA GLN A 229 7.93 8.71 -4.49
C GLN A 229 6.92 8.48 -5.62
N LYS A 230 7.41 8.18 -6.82
CA LYS A 230 6.60 8.08 -8.03
C LYS A 230 5.73 6.82 -8.06
N GLU A 231 6.35 5.66 -7.92
CA GLU A 231 5.68 4.37 -8.01
C GLU A 231 5.23 3.83 -6.64
N ARG A 232 5.65 4.49 -5.55
CA ARG A 232 5.38 4.08 -4.16
C ARG A 232 5.88 2.68 -3.83
N GLN A 233 6.90 2.21 -4.58
CA GLN A 233 7.47 0.89 -4.40
C GLN A 233 8.33 0.82 -3.14
N PRO A 234 8.18 -0.21 -2.31
CA PRO A 234 9.08 -0.42 -1.19
C PRO A 234 10.47 -0.76 -1.71
N VAL A 235 11.46 -0.01 -1.23
CA VAL A 235 12.88 -0.16 -1.60
C VAL A 235 13.57 -1.06 -0.58
N THR A 236 13.47 -0.69 0.68
CA THR A 236 13.97 -1.47 1.81
C THR A 236 13.15 -1.18 3.06
N HIS A 237 13.10 -2.16 3.95
CA HIS A 237 12.51 -2.01 5.29
C HIS A 237 13.52 -2.42 6.36
N ASP A 238 13.30 -1.98 7.58
CA ASP A 238 14.04 -2.45 8.75
C ASP A 238 13.15 -2.48 9.98
N VAL A 239 13.43 -3.36 10.90
CA VAL A 239 12.65 -3.56 12.12
C VAL A 239 13.51 -3.21 13.32
N PHE A 240 13.01 -2.30 14.14
CA PHE A 240 13.71 -1.80 15.32
C PHE A 240 12.93 -2.06 16.60
N GLU A 241 13.62 -1.98 17.71
CA GLU A 241 13.02 -2.04 19.05
C GLU A 241 11.96 -0.93 19.21
N GLY A 242 10.90 -1.22 19.93
CA GLY A 242 9.76 -0.31 20.08
C GLY A 242 10.09 1.01 20.76
N SER A 243 11.11 1.05 21.61
CA SER A 243 11.59 2.27 22.27
C SER A 243 12.49 3.15 21.40
N ARG A 244 12.94 2.64 20.25
CA ARG A 244 13.96 3.32 19.42
C ARG A 244 13.41 4.54 18.71
N HIS A 245 14.02 5.69 18.94
CA HIS A 245 13.63 6.95 18.33
C HIS A 245 14.03 7.02 16.83
N GLY A 246 13.23 7.72 16.03
CA GLY A 246 13.43 7.87 14.58
C GLY A 246 14.83 8.32 14.18
N VAL A 247 15.44 9.25 14.92
CA VAL A 247 16.83 9.71 14.68
C VAL A 247 17.82 8.54 14.71
N ALA A 248 17.68 7.59 15.63
CA ALA A 248 18.61 6.47 15.76
C ALA A 248 18.48 5.43 14.64
N THR A 249 17.35 5.41 13.91
CA THR A 249 17.11 4.47 12.82
C THR A 249 17.74 4.91 11.49
N VAL A 250 17.91 6.22 11.29
CA VAL A 250 18.39 6.81 10.02
C VAL A 250 19.80 6.33 9.66
N LYS A 251 20.69 6.14 10.65
CA LYS A 251 22.06 5.70 10.40
C LYS A 251 22.11 4.31 9.76
N ASN A 252 21.38 3.35 10.30
CA ASN A 252 21.32 1.99 9.76
C ASN A 252 20.74 2.00 8.35
N PHE A 253 19.68 2.76 8.17
CA PHE A 253 19.03 2.97 6.89
C PHE A 253 19.97 3.55 5.83
N LEU A 254 20.73 4.60 6.13
CA LEU A 254 21.69 5.20 5.19
C LEU A 254 22.77 4.20 4.77
N VAL A 255 23.27 3.37 5.69
CA VAL A 255 24.22 2.31 5.37
C VAL A 255 23.61 1.31 4.38
N ARG A 256 22.34 0.92 4.55
CA ARG A 256 21.64 0.04 3.61
C ARG A 256 21.53 0.69 2.23
N VAL A 257 21.00 1.89 2.14
CA VAL A 257 20.81 2.62 0.87
C VAL A 257 22.12 2.80 0.10
N ILE A 258 23.21 3.12 0.80
CA ILE A 258 24.54 3.26 0.19
C ILE A 258 25.04 1.92 -0.36
N ARG A 259 24.83 0.81 0.37
CA ARG A 259 25.22 -0.55 -0.06
C ARG A 259 24.43 -1.08 -1.25
N MET A 260 23.15 -0.72 -1.36
CA MET A 260 22.30 -1.13 -2.48
C MET A 260 22.83 -0.68 -3.85
N GLY A 261 23.80 0.22 -3.90
CA GLY A 261 24.29 0.77 -5.15
C GLY A 261 23.23 1.54 -5.94
N ALA A 262 22.13 1.91 -5.28
CA ALA A 262 21.09 2.72 -5.89
C ALA A 262 21.71 3.99 -6.47
N LYS A 263 21.34 4.33 -7.69
CA LYS A 263 21.79 5.57 -8.31
C LYS A 263 21.45 6.72 -7.36
N ARG A 264 22.42 7.62 -7.16
CA ARG A 264 22.27 8.78 -6.29
C ARG A 264 20.96 9.49 -6.56
N GLY A 265 20.15 9.65 -5.52
CA GLY A 265 18.81 10.23 -5.60
C GLY A 265 18.60 11.29 -4.54
N THR A 266 17.37 11.72 -4.40
CA THR A 266 16.94 12.65 -3.35
C THR A 266 16.20 11.87 -2.26
N LEU A 267 16.68 11.99 -1.02
CA LEU A 267 16.02 11.46 0.16
C LEU A 267 15.06 12.51 0.74
N ILE A 268 13.90 12.07 1.16
CA ILE A 268 12.93 12.91 1.88
C ILE A 268 12.61 12.23 3.20
N TRP A 269 12.70 12.97 4.31
CA TRP A 269 12.24 12.49 5.60
C TRP A 269 11.68 13.60 6.49
N ASP A 270 11.06 13.23 7.58
CA ASP A 270 10.44 14.19 8.47
C ASP A 270 11.46 14.81 9.44
N ARG A 271 11.04 15.92 10.04
CA ARG A 271 11.82 16.73 11.01
C ARG A 271 12.29 15.90 12.22
N GLY A 272 11.54 14.87 12.62
CA GLY A 272 11.88 13.98 13.73
C GLY A 272 13.11 13.12 13.49
N MET A 273 13.63 13.09 12.26
CA MET A 273 14.77 12.28 11.84
C MET A 273 16.02 13.12 11.54
N VAL A 274 15.94 14.43 11.70
CA VAL A 274 17.01 15.35 11.31
C VAL A 274 18.00 15.56 12.45
N SER A 275 19.27 15.31 12.15
CA SER A 275 20.42 15.66 12.98
C SER A 275 21.55 16.17 12.11
N LYS A 276 22.54 16.83 12.73
CA LYS A 276 23.77 17.26 12.04
C LYS A 276 24.43 16.10 11.32
N ASP A 277 24.67 15.00 12.04
CA ASP A 277 25.38 13.83 11.54
C ASP A 277 24.67 13.19 10.34
N HIS A 278 23.32 13.16 10.35
CA HIS A 278 22.54 12.60 9.25
C HIS A 278 22.64 13.46 7.99
N VAL A 279 22.52 14.78 8.12
CA VAL A 279 22.65 15.70 6.98
C VAL A 279 24.05 15.58 6.37
N GLU A 280 25.09 15.58 7.21
CA GLU A 280 26.49 15.45 6.77
C GLU A 280 26.77 14.07 6.14
N ALA A 281 26.20 12.99 6.66
CA ALA A 281 26.33 11.66 6.09
C ALA A 281 25.69 11.54 4.69
N VAL A 282 24.52 12.13 4.49
CA VAL A 282 23.85 12.18 3.17
C VAL A 282 24.69 12.97 2.18
N GLU A 283 25.20 14.15 2.59
CA GLU A 283 26.05 14.99 1.76
C GLU A 283 27.37 14.28 1.39
N ALA A 284 28.02 13.61 2.37
CA ALA A 284 29.24 12.86 2.16
C ALA A 284 29.04 11.68 1.19
N ALA A 285 27.88 11.02 1.24
CA ALA A 285 27.50 9.98 0.30
C ALA A 285 27.12 10.53 -1.09
N ARG A 286 27.11 11.86 -1.27
CA ARG A 286 26.70 12.57 -2.49
C ARG A 286 25.24 12.33 -2.88
N TRP A 287 24.40 12.06 -1.91
CA TRP A 287 22.96 12.04 -2.04
C TRP A 287 22.40 13.45 -1.78
N LYS A 288 21.20 13.71 -2.28
CA LYS A 288 20.47 14.94 -2.04
C LYS A 288 19.43 14.70 -0.95
N LEU A 289 19.09 15.78 -0.23
CA LEU A 289 18.18 15.73 0.89
C LEU A 289 17.16 16.85 0.82
N VAL A 290 15.91 16.53 1.11
CA VAL A 290 14.85 17.48 1.46
C VAL A 290 14.26 17.03 2.80
N CYS A 291 14.33 17.88 3.82
CA CYS A 291 13.79 17.54 5.13
C CYS A 291 13.23 18.76 5.87
N GLY A 292 12.25 18.51 6.76
CA GLY A 292 11.75 19.54 7.65
C GLY A 292 12.75 19.83 8.77
N LEU A 293 12.97 21.09 9.13
CA LEU A 293 13.79 21.44 10.28
C LEU A 293 12.93 21.61 11.54
N PRO A 294 13.40 21.13 12.72
CA PRO A 294 12.70 21.32 13.98
C PRO A 294 12.60 22.80 14.38
N LYS A 295 11.42 23.25 14.80
CA LYS A 295 11.21 24.62 15.30
C LYS A 295 12.01 24.95 16.58
N THR A 296 12.60 23.95 17.22
CA THR A 296 13.48 24.09 18.38
C THR A 296 14.86 24.65 18.05
N LEU A 297 15.30 24.54 16.79
CA LEU A 297 16.56 25.11 16.35
C LEU A 297 16.48 26.64 16.32
N GLY A 298 17.46 27.34 16.94
CA GLY A 298 17.53 28.81 16.99
C GLY A 298 17.44 29.46 15.62
N VAL A 299 18.23 28.96 14.66
CA VAL A 299 18.23 29.44 13.27
C VAL A 299 16.84 29.30 12.60
N VAL A 300 16.06 28.30 12.93
CA VAL A 300 14.70 28.13 12.37
C VAL A 300 13.77 29.23 12.88
N LYS A 301 13.87 29.58 14.17
CA LYS A 301 13.10 30.70 14.73
C LYS A 301 13.44 32.01 14.05
N GLU A 302 14.74 32.31 13.89
CA GLU A 302 15.23 33.50 13.20
C GLU A 302 14.74 33.58 11.75
N VAL A 303 14.81 32.45 11.03
CA VAL A 303 14.34 32.36 9.64
C VAL A 303 12.83 32.58 9.55
N LEU A 304 12.04 31.99 10.44
CA LEU A 304 10.59 32.17 10.48
C LEU A 304 10.15 33.60 10.75
N ASP A 305 10.94 34.35 11.57
CA ASP A 305 10.68 35.75 11.88
C ASP A 305 11.12 36.71 10.76
N ARG A 306 12.25 36.41 10.12
CA ARG A 306 12.87 37.25 9.08
C ARG A 306 12.21 37.06 7.71
N VAL A 307 11.87 35.82 7.33
CA VAL A 307 11.43 35.49 5.97
C VAL A 307 9.93 35.72 5.82
N GLU A 308 9.59 36.70 5.02
CA GLU A 308 8.25 36.88 4.53
C GLU A 308 7.97 35.90 3.38
N VAL A 309 6.77 35.35 3.36
CA VAL A 309 6.26 34.49 2.26
C VAL A 309 5.15 35.28 1.56
N PRO A 310 5.48 36.04 0.51
CA PRO A 310 4.49 36.87 -0.18
C PRO A 310 3.39 36.04 -0.85
N TRP A 311 2.14 36.48 -0.76
CA TRP A 311 0.98 35.81 -1.38
C TRP A 311 0.83 36.21 -2.84
N ARG A 312 1.86 35.98 -3.63
CA ARG A 312 1.93 36.32 -5.04
C ARG A 312 1.92 35.06 -5.91
N PRO A 313 1.49 35.16 -7.18
CA PRO A 313 1.46 34.00 -8.08
C PRO A 313 2.79 33.24 -8.20
N GLU A 314 3.92 33.96 -8.21
CA GLU A 314 5.25 33.38 -8.33
C GLU A 314 5.66 32.55 -7.09
N ASN A 315 5.08 32.83 -5.94
CA ASN A 315 5.32 32.09 -4.68
C ASN A 315 4.30 30.96 -4.46
N LEU A 316 3.29 30.85 -5.33
CA LEU A 316 2.24 29.86 -5.20
C LEU A 316 2.77 28.46 -5.55
N VAL A 317 2.75 27.55 -4.57
CA VAL A 317 3.13 26.15 -4.74
C VAL A 317 1.92 25.30 -5.09
N ARG A 318 0.87 25.39 -4.26
CA ARG A 318 -0.32 24.54 -4.40
C ARG A 318 -1.58 25.29 -4.00
N LYS A 319 -2.64 25.11 -4.78
CA LYS A 319 -3.99 25.60 -4.43
C LYS A 319 -5.00 24.49 -4.62
N THR A 320 -5.72 24.17 -3.56
CA THR A 320 -6.81 23.18 -3.55
C THR A 320 -8.08 23.83 -2.96
N LYS A 321 -9.18 23.10 -2.94
CA LYS A 321 -10.43 23.55 -2.27
C LYS A 321 -10.23 23.77 -0.75
N VAL A 322 -9.25 23.10 -0.14
CA VAL A 322 -9.06 23.06 1.32
C VAL A 322 -7.92 23.94 1.77
N THR A 323 -6.88 24.14 0.95
CA THR A 323 -5.69 24.87 1.36
C THR A 323 -4.97 25.55 0.20
N THR A 324 -4.27 26.64 0.54
CA THR A 324 -3.35 27.32 -0.38
C THR A 324 -1.97 27.36 0.30
N ILE A 325 -0.92 27.04 -0.44
CA ILE A 325 0.46 26.99 0.04
C ILE A 325 1.32 27.91 -0.80
N TYR A 326 2.01 28.81 -0.12
CA TYR A 326 3.02 29.69 -0.69
C TYR A 326 4.41 29.34 -0.14
N ALA A 327 5.48 29.67 -0.86
CA ALA A 327 6.83 29.43 -0.40
C ALA A 327 7.81 30.51 -0.87
N ALA A 328 8.90 30.68 -0.10
CA ALA A 328 10.01 31.54 -0.43
C ALA A 328 11.33 30.88 -0.06
N GLY A 329 12.36 31.06 -0.89
CA GLY A 329 13.71 30.58 -0.65
C GLY A 329 14.53 31.57 0.20
N THR A 330 15.45 31.04 1.01
CA THR A 330 16.46 31.81 1.76
C THR A 330 17.70 30.97 1.99
N GLU A 331 18.73 31.57 2.55
CA GLU A 331 19.94 30.90 3.02
C GLU A 331 20.19 31.24 4.49
N ALA A 332 20.70 30.27 5.23
CA ALA A 332 21.17 30.47 6.59
C ALA A 332 22.21 29.40 6.96
N GLU A 333 22.97 29.69 8.00
CA GLU A 333 23.91 28.71 8.54
C GLU A 333 23.15 27.66 9.37
N VAL A 334 23.19 26.39 8.91
CA VAL A 334 22.60 25.26 9.59
C VAL A 334 23.69 24.22 9.81
N TYR A 335 23.88 23.79 11.05
CA TYR A 335 24.92 22.82 11.43
C TYR A 335 26.34 23.24 10.95
N GLY A 336 26.69 24.55 11.11
CA GLY A 336 28.02 25.06 10.81
C GLY A 336 28.35 25.22 9.32
N LYS A 337 27.36 25.15 8.43
CA LYS A 337 27.53 25.39 6.99
C LYS A 337 26.40 26.26 6.44
N PRO A 338 26.68 27.17 5.47
CA PRO A 338 25.62 27.84 4.74
C PRO A 338 24.82 26.81 3.93
N ARG A 339 23.51 26.81 4.11
CA ARG A 339 22.59 25.90 3.42
C ARG A 339 21.37 26.63 2.91
N ARG A 340 20.85 26.13 1.81
CA ARG A 340 19.61 26.62 1.24
C ARG A 340 18.42 26.14 2.07
N LEU A 341 17.55 27.08 2.41
CA LEU A 341 16.32 26.85 3.13
C LEU A 341 15.12 27.28 2.29
N VAL A 342 14.02 26.62 2.48
CA VAL A 342 12.73 26.98 1.87
C VAL A 342 11.70 27.13 2.99
N VAL A 343 11.14 28.33 3.11
CA VAL A 343 10.03 28.60 4.03
C VAL A 343 8.73 28.45 3.26
N TYR A 344 7.87 27.54 3.68
CA TYR A 344 6.52 27.44 3.12
C TYR A 344 5.47 27.77 4.16
N MET A 345 4.34 28.32 3.70
CA MET A 345 3.21 28.72 4.52
C MET A 345 1.93 28.05 4.01
N ASN A 346 1.27 27.31 4.89
CA ASN A 346 -0.04 26.71 4.65
C ASN A 346 -1.11 27.61 5.26
N MET A 347 -1.92 28.26 4.43
CA MET A 347 -2.92 29.25 4.84
C MET A 347 -4.00 28.68 5.75
N ALA A 348 -4.52 27.50 5.41
CA ALA A 348 -5.55 26.85 6.21
C ALA A 348 -5.03 26.46 7.60
N ARG A 349 -3.76 26.08 7.69
CA ARG A 349 -3.11 25.76 8.97
C ARG A 349 -2.82 27.02 9.77
N ALA A 350 -2.35 28.08 9.12
CA ALA A 350 -2.12 29.36 9.77
C ALA A 350 -3.40 29.88 10.45
N GLN A 351 -4.53 29.78 9.75
CA GLN A 351 -5.82 30.19 10.32
C GLN A 351 -6.19 29.31 11.52
N ARG A 352 -6.07 27.99 11.40
CA ARG A 352 -6.37 27.06 12.52
C ARG A 352 -5.48 27.29 13.74
N GLU A 353 -4.17 27.51 13.55
CA GLU A 353 -3.24 27.76 14.65
C GLU A 353 -3.59 29.08 15.36
N ARG A 354 -4.03 30.12 14.62
CA ARG A 354 -4.51 31.39 15.16
C ARG A 354 -5.81 31.22 15.95
N ASP A 355 -6.79 30.53 15.38
CA ASP A 355 -8.10 30.32 16.01
C ASP A 355 -7.96 29.53 17.31
N GLN A 356 -7.20 28.44 17.31
CA GLN A 356 -6.92 27.62 18.49
C GLN A 356 -6.20 28.43 19.59
N ARG A 357 -5.25 29.30 19.21
CA ARG A 357 -4.56 30.19 20.17
C ARG A 357 -5.53 31.19 20.77
N ASN A 358 -6.37 31.83 19.98
CA ASN A 358 -7.34 32.82 20.43
C ASN A 358 -8.38 32.20 21.36
N GLU A 359 -8.90 31.02 21.02
CA GLU A 359 -9.83 30.25 21.86
C GLU A 359 -9.20 29.92 23.22
N ALA A 360 -7.98 29.36 23.20
CA ALA A 360 -7.29 28.99 24.43
C ALA A 360 -6.96 30.22 25.31
N LEU A 361 -6.57 31.34 24.72
CA LEU A 361 -6.31 32.58 25.45
C LEU A 361 -7.60 33.17 26.05
N SER A 362 -8.72 33.08 25.33
CA SER A 362 -10.03 33.45 25.85
C SER A 362 -10.44 32.62 27.07
N GLU A 363 -10.22 31.30 27.01
CA GLU A 363 -10.44 30.43 28.16
C GLU A 363 -9.56 30.77 29.36
N VAL A 364 -8.25 31.06 29.12
CA VAL A 364 -7.32 31.49 30.17
C VAL A 364 -7.82 32.79 30.83
N GLN A 365 -8.23 33.78 30.05
CA GLN A 365 -8.78 35.05 30.56
C GLN A 365 -10.03 34.80 31.43
N GLU A 366 -10.99 34.00 30.93
CA GLU A 366 -12.19 33.67 31.67
C GLU A 366 -11.91 32.94 32.99
N LYS A 367 -10.99 31.95 32.97
CA LYS A 367 -10.59 31.23 34.18
C LYS A 367 -9.87 32.12 35.20
N LEU A 368 -9.05 33.09 34.74
CA LEU A 368 -8.39 34.06 35.61
C LEU A 368 -9.39 35.07 36.21
N GLU A 369 -10.37 35.55 35.46
CA GLU A 369 -11.44 36.42 35.97
C GLU A 369 -12.23 35.75 37.08
N LYS A 370 -12.54 34.46 36.95
CA LYS A 370 -13.21 33.65 37.97
C LYS A 370 -12.42 33.49 39.28
N LEU A 371 -11.14 33.85 39.33
CA LEU A 371 -10.35 33.88 40.56
C LEU A 371 -10.62 35.12 41.43
N SER A 372 -11.44 36.04 41.00
CA SER A 372 -11.76 37.29 41.68
C SER A 372 -13.21 37.30 42.27
N PRO A 373 -13.76 36.24 42.90
CA PRO A 373 -15.09 36.27 43.47
C PRO A 373 -15.11 37.14 44.72
N GLU A 374 -16.21 37.89 44.90
CA GLU A 374 -16.40 38.66 46.12
C GLU A 374 -16.48 37.74 47.35
N GLY A 375 -15.72 38.10 48.41
CA GLY A 375 -15.76 37.40 49.71
C GLY A 375 -14.81 36.21 49.88
N VAL A 376 -14.07 35.78 48.84
CA VAL A 376 -13.09 34.67 48.95
C VAL A 376 -11.74 35.20 49.39
N LYS A 377 -11.22 34.72 50.50
CA LYS A 377 -9.82 35.02 50.96
C LYS A 377 -8.85 33.96 50.43
N TRP A 378 -8.13 34.31 49.41
CA TRP A 378 -6.99 33.49 48.91
C TRP A 378 -5.72 33.85 49.70
N SER A 379 -4.97 32.82 50.16
CA SER A 379 -3.57 33.06 50.53
C SER A 379 -2.77 33.40 49.25
N GLU A 380 -1.76 34.21 49.38
CA GLU A 380 -0.94 34.67 48.22
C GLU A 380 -0.33 33.49 47.48
N ALA A 381 0.27 32.57 48.19
CA ALA A 381 0.86 31.34 47.64
C ALA A 381 -0.15 30.50 46.88
N LYS A 382 -1.38 30.33 47.41
CA LYS A 382 -2.44 29.54 46.77
C LYS A 382 -2.94 30.22 45.51
N LEU A 383 -3.07 31.58 45.54
CA LEU A 383 -3.51 32.35 44.38
C LEU A 383 -2.48 32.29 43.24
N HIS A 384 -1.18 32.51 43.57
CA HIS A 384 -0.09 32.43 42.58
C HIS A 384 0.05 31.03 41.98
N LYS A 385 -0.07 29.97 42.79
CA LYS A 385 -0.09 28.60 42.29
C LYS A 385 -1.23 28.37 41.31
N ARG A 386 -2.44 28.83 41.64
CA ARG A 386 -3.61 28.67 40.78
C ARG A 386 -3.52 29.46 39.49
N ILE A 387 -2.96 30.67 39.53
CA ILE A 387 -2.67 31.47 38.34
C ILE A 387 -1.68 30.72 37.44
N GLY A 388 -0.58 30.21 38.00
CA GLY A 388 0.40 29.41 37.24
C GLY A 388 -0.22 28.18 36.57
N GLU A 389 -1.10 27.44 37.29
CA GLU A 389 -1.83 26.30 36.72
C GLU A 389 -2.75 26.67 35.55
N ILE A 390 -3.42 27.84 35.63
CA ILE A 390 -4.32 28.33 34.57
C ILE A 390 -3.54 28.83 33.37
N VAL A 391 -2.51 29.63 33.61
CA VAL A 391 -1.67 30.25 32.58
C VAL A 391 -0.83 29.21 31.86
N GLY A 392 -0.15 28.34 32.60
CA GLY A 392 0.63 27.22 32.08
C GLY A 392 1.50 27.62 30.86
N ARG A 393 1.35 26.93 29.76
CA ARG A 393 2.11 27.17 28.51
C ARG A 393 1.83 28.51 27.82
N TRP A 394 0.84 29.26 28.29
CA TRP A 394 0.42 30.54 27.69
C TRP A 394 1.07 31.75 28.37
N GLU A 395 2.00 31.55 29.31
CA GLU A 395 2.69 32.61 30.09
C GLU A 395 3.31 33.68 29.19
N GLU A 396 3.87 33.30 28.06
CA GLU A 396 4.46 34.26 27.08
C GLU A 396 3.42 35.25 26.51
N TYR A 397 2.13 34.88 26.46
CA TYR A 397 1.07 35.64 25.80
C TYR A 397 0.18 36.44 26.76
N VAL A 398 0.33 36.26 28.05
CA VAL A 398 -0.53 36.89 29.04
C VAL A 398 0.28 37.59 30.15
N GLU A 399 -0.08 38.80 30.46
CA GLU A 399 0.39 39.53 31.61
C GLU A 399 -0.71 39.50 32.70
N VAL A 400 -0.44 38.86 33.82
CA VAL A 400 -1.39 38.74 34.94
C VAL A 400 -0.99 39.70 36.04
N ARG A 401 -1.91 40.60 36.45
CA ARG A 401 -1.73 41.50 37.56
C ARG A 401 -2.70 41.22 38.66
N VAL A 402 -2.19 41.12 39.87
CA VAL A 402 -3.00 40.94 41.08
C VAL A 402 -3.02 42.22 41.87
N SER A 403 -4.18 42.81 42.12
CA SER A 403 -4.33 43.97 42.98
C SER A 403 -5.22 43.62 44.19
N ARG A 404 -4.88 44.21 45.34
CA ARG A 404 -5.66 44.05 46.60
C ARG A 404 -6.31 45.38 46.94
N LYS A 405 -7.31 45.80 46.16
CA LYS A 405 -8.14 46.96 46.48
C LYS A 405 -9.54 46.47 46.77
N GLY A 406 -10.03 46.57 48.05
CA GLY A 406 -11.37 46.20 48.44
C GLY A 406 -11.46 44.87 49.21
N LYS A 407 -12.57 44.15 49.10
CA LYS A 407 -12.89 42.95 49.91
C LYS A 407 -12.22 41.66 49.45
N GLY A 408 -11.31 41.67 48.46
CA GLY A 408 -10.60 40.47 47.95
C GLY A 408 -9.56 40.79 46.87
N PRO A 409 -8.77 39.83 46.44
CA PRO A 409 -7.83 39.99 45.35
C PRO A 409 -8.59 40.16 44.03
N ARG A 410 -8.17 41.16 43.24
CA ARG A 410 -8.64 41.35 41.87
C ARG A 410 -7.56 40.91 40.92
N VAL A 411 -7.81 39.85 40.19
CA VAL A 411 -6.90 39.33 39.13
C VAL A 411 -7.34 39.98 37.81
N THR A 412 -6.38 40.59 37.11
CA THR A 412 -6.61 41.15 35.78
C THR A 412 -5.62 40.54 34.81
N CYS A 413 -6.07 40.20 33.62
CA CYS A 413 -5.26 39.63 32.56
C CYS A 413 -5.20 40.59 31.37
N ARG A 414 -4.03 40.80 30.82
CA ARG A 414 -3.83 41.51 29.57
C ARG A 414 -3.06 40.63 28.59
N LEU A 415 -3.46 40.67 27.33
CA LEU A 415 -2.74 39.98 26.28
C LEU A 415 -1.49 40.73 25.86
N HIS A 416 -0.39 40.02 25.75
CA HIS A 416 0.91 40.53 25.34
C HIS A 416 0.98 40.67 23.80
N GLN A 417 0.59 41.83 23.28
CA GLN A 417 0.40 42.06 21.84
C GLN A 417 1.63 41.77 20.99
N TYR A 418 2.85 42.05 21.52
CA TYR A 418 4.09 41.77 20.81
C TYR A 418 4.31 40.27 20.62
N ALA A 419 4.11 39.48 21.66
CA ALA A 419 4.21 38.02 21.59
C ALA A 419 3.17 37.41 20.62
N LEU A 420 1.94 37.92 20.65
CA LEU A 420 0.88 37.52 19.72
C LEU A 420 1.26 37.80 18.26
N ARG A 421 1.72 38.99 17.96
CA ARG A 421 2.18 39.35 16.60
C ARG A 421 3.38 38.52 16.15
N ALA A 422 4.29 38.17 17.07
CA ALA A 422 5.42 37.28 16.76
C ALA A 422 4.92 35.87 16.45
N ALA A 423 3.96 35.32 17.21
CA ALA A 423 3.34 34.01 16.91
C ALA A 423 2.60 34.04 15.58
N GLU A 424 1.80 35.08 15.31
CA GLU A 424 1.05 35.21 14.05
C GLU A 424 1.97 35.22 12.82
N ARG A 425 3.17 35.78 12.92
CA ARG A 425 4.18 35.76 11.84
C ARG A 425 4.68 34.36 11.54
N ARG A 426 4.65 33.45 12.53
CA ARG A 426 5.12 32.04 12.42
C ARG A 426 4.01 31.04 12.11
N ASP A 427 2.73 31.45 12.24
CA ASP A 427 1.57 30.57 12.01
C ASP A 427 1.59 29.98 10.61
N GLY A 428 1.36 28.67 10.54
CA GLY A 428 1.32 27.93 9.28
C GLY A 428 2.63 27.85 8.51
N LYS A 429 3.73 28.43 9.05
CA LYS A 429 5.05 28.39 8.42
C LYS A 429 5.91 27.22 8.90
N TRP A 430 6.69 26.69 7.97
CA TRP A 430 7.67 25.62 8.18
C TRP A 430 8.92 25.88 7.38
N VAL A 431 10.04 25.38 7.87
CA VAL A 431 11.34 25.53 7.21
C VAL A 431 11.82 24.17 6.74
N LEU A 432 12.12 24.07 5.46
CA LEU A 432 12.74 22.91 4.84
C LEU A 432 14.20 23.21 4.54
N LEU A 433 15.05 22.22 4.72
CA LEU A 433 16.42 22.20 4.23
C LEU A 433 16.44 21.42 2.92
N ALA A 434 17.08 21.96 1.88
CA ALA A 434 17.26 21.31 0.59
C ALA A 434 18.73 21.40 0.19
N THR A 435 19.39 20.25 0.01
CA THR A 435 20.81 20.20 -0.36
C THR A 435 21.01 20.21 -1.88
N ASP A 436 19.97 20.01 -2.69
CA ASP A 436 20.03 20.16 -4.13
C ASP A 436 19.82 21.61 -4.57
N PRO A 437 20.88 22.30 -5.07
CA PRO A 437 20.74 23.68 -5.52
C PRO A 437 19.91 23.82 -6.81
N LYS A 438 19.70 22.72 -7.55
CA LYS A 438 18.96 22.74 -8.83
C LYS A 438 17.45 22.68 -8.66
N MET A 439 16.96 22.16 -7.53
CA MET A 439 15.51 22.14 -7.28
C MET A 439 14.99 23.57 -7.08
N SER A 440 13.92 23.92 -7.74
CA SER A 440 13.19 25.17 -7.47
C SER A 440 12.55 25.16 -6.08
N VAL A 441 12.18 26.33 -5.56
CA VAL A 441 11.44 26.44 -4.29
C VAL A 441 10.17 25.62 -4.30
N LYS A 442 9.46 25.63 -5.43
CA LYS A 442 8.23 24.88 -5.64
C LYS A 442 8.47 23.36 -5.58
N GLU A 443 9.46 22.86 -6.31
CA GLU A 443 9.80 21.43 -6.33
C GLU A 443 10.20 20.91 -4.95
N VAL A 444 10.95 21.69 -4.17
CA VAL A 444 11.32 21.31 -2.79
C VAL A 444 10.08 21.13 -1.91
N VAL A 445 9.13 22.07 -1.98
CA VAL A 445 7.92 21.99 -1.16
C VAL A 445 6.99 20.88 -1.66
N GLU A 446 6.82 20.75 -2.97
CA GLU A 446 6.01 19.68 -3.55
C GLU A 446 6.54 18.30 -3.17
N ALA A 447 7.85 18.07 -3.33
CA ALA A 447 8.51 16.83 -2.94
C ALA A 447 8.30 16.51 -1.45
N TYR A 448 8.45 17.52 -0.57
CA TYR A 448 8.23 17.32 0.87
C TYR A 448 6.76 17.03 1.21
N LEU A 449 5.81 17.73 0.60
CA LEU A 449 4.39 17.52 0.85
C LEU A 449 3.89 16.18 0.30
N GLU A 450 4.48 15.73 -0.79
CA GLU A 450 4.15 14.43 -1.37
C GLU A 450 4.59 13.25 -0.50
N LYS A 451 5.53 13.46 0.47
CA LYS A 451 5.88 12.40 1.42
C LYS A 451 4.68 11.89 2.25
N ASP A 452 3.59 12.67 2.36
CA ASP A 452 2.37 12.25 3.06
C ASP A 452 1.77 10.95 2.48
N PHE A 453 2.20 10.53 1.27
CA PHE A 453 1.82 9.24 0.73
C PHE A 453 2.33 8.07 1.59
N ILE A 454 3.47 8.20 2.29
CA ILE A 454 4.02 7.14 3.14
C ILE A 454 3.12 6.88 4.35
N GLU A 455 2.42 7.90 4.86
CA GLU A 455 1.40 7.72 5.90
C GLU A 455 0.22 6.87 5.39
N LYS A 456 -0.14 7.02 4.11
CA LYS A 456 -1.15 6.17 3.46
C LYS A 456 -0.65 4.74 3.28
N VAL A 457 0.65 4.57 2.98
CA VAL A 457 1.29 3.24 2.93
C VAL A 457 1.18 2.56 4.28
N PHE A 458 1.57 3.23 5.35
CA PHE A 458 1.48 2.67 6.69
C PHE A 458 0.03 2.39 7.12
N ARG A 459 -0.90 3.27 6.78
CA ARG A 459 -2.31 3.03 7.03
C ARG A 459 -2.77 1.76 6.34
N ARG A 460 -2.43 1.58 5.07
CA ARG A 460 -2.78 0.36 4.36
C ARG A 460 -2.20 -0.89 5.01
N LEU A 461 -0.89 -0.88 5.32
CA LEU A 461 -0.25 -1.99 6.02
C LEU A 461 -0.97 -2.34 7.32
N LYS A 462 -1.37 -1.33 8.10
CA LYS A 462 -2.02 -1.52 9.40
C LYS A 462 -3.48 -1.98 9.29
N THR A 463 -4.25 -1.39 8.40
CA THR A 463 -5.71 -1.61 8.32
C THR A 463 -6.08 -2.67 7.31
N GLU A 464 -5.59 -2.57 6.06
CA GLU A 464 -6.01 -3.44 4.96
C GLU A 464 -5.25 -4.78 4.96
N GLU A 465 -3.97 -4.75 5.34
CA GLU A 465 -3.13 -5.94 5.37
C GLU A 465 -2.99 -6.54 6.78
N GLU A 466 -3.74 -5.98 7.74
CA GLU A 466 -3.80 -6.40 9.15
C GLU A 466 -2.41 -6.63 9.76
N LEU A 467 -1.53 -5.63 9.62
CA LEU A 467 -0.21 -5.66 10.21
C LEU A 467 -0.26 -5.87 11.72
N GLU A 468 -1.25 -5.25 12.37
CA GLU A 468 -1.42 -5.24 13.82
C GLU A 468 -2.59 -6.12 14.28
N PRO A 469 -2.47 -6.77 15.43
CA PRO A 469 -1.26 -6.92 16.22
C PRO A 469 -0.36 -8.07 15.71
N VAL A 470 0.97 -7.88 15.80
CA VAL A 470 1.92 -8.95 15.48
C VAL A 470 1.88 -10.01 16.58
N ARG A 471 1.77 -11.28 16.19
CA ARG A 471 1.59 -12.43 17.10
C ARG A 471 2.78 -13.39 17.14
N HIS A 472 3.84 -13.13 16.39
CA HIS A 472 5.06 -13.94 16.40
C HIS A 472 5.92 -13.62 17.64
N ARG A 473 6.43 -14.64 18.34
CA ARG A 473 7.20 -14.45 19.58
C ARG A 473 8.71 -14.32 19.34
N LEU A 474 9.21 -14.97 18.29
CA LEU A 474 10.64 -14.98 17.97
C LEU A 474 10.98 -13.76 17.12
N GLU A 475 12.01 -13.01 17.50
CA GLU A 475 12.49 -11.84 16.76
C GLU A 475 12.68 -12.15 15.28
N ARG A 476 13.37 -13.26 14.95
CA ARG A 476 13.59 -13.66 13.56
C ARG A 476 12.30 -13.80 12.76
N ARG A 477 11.25 -14.39 13.36
CA ARG A 477 9.94 -14.53 12.69
C ARG A 477 9.17 -13.23 12.61
N VAL A 478 9.35 -12.30 13.55
CA VAL A 478 8.80 -10.95 13.47
C VAL A 478 9.40 -10.23 12.24
N ARG A 479 10.74 -10.25 12.10
CA ARG A 479 11.43 -9.66 10.93
C ARG A 479 10.95 -10.27 9.62
N ALA A 480 10.91 -11.59 9.53
CA ALA A 480 10.45 -12.30 8.34
C ALA A 480 8.97 -12.04 8.02
N TYR A 481 8.12 -11.93 9.03
CA TYR A 481 6.71 -11.60 8.84
C TYR A 481 6.50 -10.18 8.33
N LEU A 482 7.24 -9.21 8.87
CA LEU A 482 7.21 -7.83 8.38
C LEU A 482 7.74 -7.72 6.94
N PHE A 483 8.68 -8.58 6.54
CA PHE A 483 9.06 -8.74 5.14
C PHE A 483 7.88 -9.23 4.27
N VAL A 484 7.08 -10.23 4.72
CA VAL A 484 5.90 -10.71 3.98
C VAL A 484 4.89 -9.58 3.77
N LEU A 485 4.68 -8.74 4.78
CA LEU A 485 3.79 -7.58 4.66
C LEU A 485 4.33 -6.50 3.70
N THR A 486 5.64 -6.26 3.74
CA THR A 486 6.29 -5.38 2.76
C THR A 486 6.16 -5.94 1.34
N LEU A 487 6.21 -7.27 1.20
CA LEU A 487 6.00 -7.95 -0.08
C LEU A 487 4.54 -7.83 -0.57
N ALA A 488 3.57 -7.97 0.33
CA ALA A 488 2.16 -7.74 0.04
C ALA A 488 1.92 -6.31 -0.44
N TYR A 489 2.47 -5.34 0.28
CA TYR A 489 2.42 -3.94 -0.13
C TYR A 489 3.06 -3.72 -1.51
N ARG A 490 4.19 -4.39 -1.83
CA ARG A 490 4.84 -4.31 -3.15
C ARG A 490 3.89 -4.73 -4.27
N LEU A 491 3.18 -5.83 -4.10
CA LEU A 491 2.20 -6.32 -5.08
C LEU A 491 1.08 -5.31 -5.31
N TRP A 492 0.52 -4.79 -4.22
CA TRP A 492 -0.55 -3.81 -4.29
C TRP A 492 -0.08 -2.47 -4.90
N ALA A 493 1.08 -1.97 -4.48
CA ALA A 493 1.67 -0.73 -5.02
C ALA A 493 1.95 -0.85 -6.52
N THR A 494 2.38 -2.04 -6.98
CA THR A 494 2.58 -2.30 -8.41
C THR A 494 1.26 -2.25 -9.17
N LEU A 495 0.20 -2.89 -8.66
CA LEU A 495 -1.13 -2.82 -9.26
C LEU A 495 -1.62 -1.37 -9.33
N GLN A 496 -1.54 -0.62 -8.23
CA GLN A 496 -1.95 0.78 -8.20
C GLN A 496 -1.17 1.63 -9.19
N TRP A 497 0.15 1.46 -9.25
CA TRP A 497 0.98 2.18 -10.22
C TRP A 497 0.64 1.80 -11.67
N TYR A 498 0.31 0.55 -11.96
CA TYR A 498 -0.20 0.16 -13.28
C TYR A 498 -1.52 0.84 -13.61
N VAL A 499 -2.42 0.94 -12.65
CA VAL A 499 -3.69 1.68 -12.82
C VAL A 499 -3.42 3.17 -13.06
N GLU A 500 -2.48 3.79 -12.34
CA GLU A 500 -2.11 5.20 -12.54
C GLU A 500 -1.45 5.46 -13.89
N SER A 501 -0.52 4.59 -14.31
CA SER A 501 0.33 4.81 -15.48
C SER A 501 -0.28 4.33 -16.79
N ARG A 502 -1.13 3.30 -16.76
CA ARG A 502 -1.72 2.65 -17.94
C ARG A 502 -3.24 2.77 -18.00
N GLY A 503 -3.87 3.14 -16.89
CA GLY A 503 -5.31 3.32 -16.79
C GLY A 503 -5.79 4.54 -17.59
N LYS A 504 -7.07 4.55 -17.89
CA LYS A 504 -7.70 5.69 -18.54
C LYS A 504 -8.06 6.77 -17.52
N ARG A 505 -7.88 8.04 -17.87
CA ARG A 505 -8.20 9.17 -17.00
C ARG A 505 -9.66 9.15 -16.50
N GLU A 506 -10.57 8.63 -17.29
CA GLU A 506 -11.99 8.50 -16.98
C GLU A 506 -12.30 7.49 -15.86
N TRP A 507 -11.35 6.63 -15.50
CA TRP A 507 -11.54 5.66 -14.42
C TRP A 507 -11.58 6.31 -13.01
N GLY A 508 -11.03 7.52 -12.87
CA GLY A 508 -11.03 8.25 -11.60
C GLY A 508 -9.80 8.01 -10.74
N ASN A 509 -9.98 7.97 -9.43
CA ASN A 509 -8.90 7.80 -8.45
C ASN A 509 -8.29 6.39 -8.55
N SER A 510 -6.99 6.30 -8.78
CA SER A 510 -6.28 5.03 -8.98
C SER A 510 -6.39 4.09 -7.79
N TRP A 511 -6.43 4.61 -6.56
CA TRP A 511 -6.61 3.80 -5.36
C TRP A 511 -7.96 3.08 -5.36
N GLU A 512 -9.04 3.83 -5.54
CA GLU A 512 -10.41 3.30 -5.60
C GLU A 512 -10.56 2.30 -6.74
N VAL A 513 -10.00 2.62 -7.91
CA VAL A 513 -10.03 1.75 -9.09
C VAL A 513 -9.29 0.44 -8.83
N SER A 514 -8.15 0.47 -8.14
CA SER A 514 -7.40 -0.75 -7.79
C SER A 514 -8.17 -1.63 -6.83
N GLU A 515 -8.79 -1.05 -5.78
CA GLU A 515 -9.63 -1.77 -4.83
C GLU A 515 -10.88 -2.37 -5.50
N ASP A 516 -11.57 -1.58 -6.33
CA ASP A 516 -12.76 -2.05 -7.04
C ASP A 516 -12.42 -3.16 -8.04
N LEU A 517 -11.28 -3.05 -8.74
CA LEU A 517 -10.81 -4.10 -9.64
C LEU A 517 -10.54 -5.41 -8.89
N LEU A 518 -9.88 -5.37 -7.74
CA LEU A 518 -9.66 -6.56 -6.92
C LEU A 518 -10.97 -7.13 -6.40
N LYS A 519 -11.94 -6.31 -5.96
CA LYS A 519 -13.28 -6.75 -5.54
C LYS A 519 -14.06 -7.42 -6.67
N GLU A 520 -14.04 -6.83 -7.89
CA GLU A 520 -14.66 -7.42 -9.07
C GLU A 520 -14.02 -8.77 -9.42
N LEU A 521 -12.69 -8.82 -9.42
CA LEU A 521 -11.92 -10.03 -9.72
C LEU A 521 -12.09 -11.11 -8.65
N GLY A 522 -12.30 -10.74 -7.38
CA GLY A 522 -12.57 -11.68 -6.30
C GLY A 522 -13.84 -12.52 -6.49
N ARG A 523 -14.74 -12.06 -7.38
CA ARG A 523 -15.96 -12.80 -7.76
C ARG A 523 -15.75 -13.74 -8.96
N VAL A 524 -14.59 -13.66 -9.62
CA VAL A 524 -14.29 -14.45 -10.81
C VAL A 524 -13.87 -15.86 -10.38
N GLU A 525 -14.65 -16.82 -10.80
CA GLU A 525 -14.40 -18.24 -10.56
C GLU A 525 -13.94 -18.93 -11.85
N ARG A 526 -12.93 -19.77 -11.72
CA ARG A 526 -12.55 -20.73 -12.74
C ARG A 526 -13.33 -22.02 -12.50
N VAL A 527 -14.09 -22.45 -13.52
CA VAL A 527 -14.85 -23.69 -13.49
C VAL A 527 -14.35 -24.61 -14.58
N GLU A 528 -14.02 -25.84 -14.22
CA GLU A 528 -13.72 -26.90 -15.18
C GLU A 528 -14.96 -27.73 -15.42
N VAL A 529 -15.36 -27.83 -16.69
CA VAL A 529 -16.56 -28.56 -17.11
C VAL A 529 -16.15 -29.67 -18.06
N THR A 530 -16.64 -30.89 -17.80
CA THR A 530 -16.43 -32.05 -18.67
C THR A 530 -17.70 -32.42 -19.43
N LEU A 531 -17.52 -32.70 -20.72
CA LEU A 531 -18.54 -33.26 -21.58
C LEU A 531 -17.99 -34.54 -22.23
N GLY A 532 -18.37 -35.69 -21.73
CA GLY A 532 -17.77 -36.95 -22.15
C GLY A 532 -16.28 -37.01 -21.86
N ARG A 533 -15.46 -37.07 -22.93
CA ARG A 533 -13.98 -37.06 -22.81
C ARG A 533 -13.34 -35.69 -22.98
N GLN A 534 -14.12 -34.64 -23.23
CA GLN A 534 -13.62 -33.31 -23.41
C GLN A 534 -13.76 -32.50 -22.13
N SER A 535 -12.72 -31.73 -21.79
CA SER A 535 -12.72 -30.80 -20.67
C SER A 535 -12.54 -29.38 -21.17
N ARG A 536 -13.31 -28.44 -20.62
CA ARG A 536 -13.20 -27.02 -20.92
C ARG A 536 -13.14 -26.19 -19.65
N VAL A 537 -12.42 -25.09 -19.73
CA VAL A 537 -12.34 -24.11 -18.65
C VAL A 537 -13.18 -22.89 -19.01
N TRP A 538 -14.01 -22.48 -18.07
CA TRP A 538 -14.79 -21.26 -18.10
C TRP A 538 -14.42 -20.35 -16.93
N TYR A 539 -14.53 -19.05 -17.17
CA TYR A 539 -14.39 -18.04 -16.12
C TYR A 539 -15.73 -17.36 -15.91
N LEU A 540 -16.39 -17.69 -14.80
CA LEU A 540 -17.68 -17.10 -14.43
C LEU A 540 -17.47 -15.71 -13.85
N ASN A 541 -18.48 -14.85 -13.95
CA ASN A 541 -18.50 -13.48 -13.39
C ASN A 541 -17.42 -12.53 -13.93
N LEU A 542 -16.72 -12.88 -14.99
CA LEU A 542 -15.72 -12.01 -15.61
C LEU A 542 -16.41 -11.01 -16.55
N LEU A 543 -16.70 -9.82 -16.05
CA LEU A 543 -17.42 -8.76 -16.75
C LEU A 543 -16.61 -8.17 -17.92
N LYS A 544 -17.31 -7.64 -18.92
CA LYS A 544 -16.68 -6.99 -20.09
C LYS A 544 -15.79 -5.82 -19.68
N GLY A 545 -16.26 -4.95 -18.79
CA GLY A 545 -15.47 -3.82 -18.26
C GLY A 545 -14.20 -4.24 -17.56
N THR A 546 -14.25 -5.33 -16.75
CA THR A 546 -13.10 -5.92 -16.08
C THR A 546 -12.09 -6.48 -17.10
N LYS A 547 -12.55 -7.16 -18.15
CA LYS A 547 -11.68 -7.61 -19.25
C LYS A 547 -10.98 -6.43 -19.96
N GLU A 548 -11.67 -5.33 -20.18
CA GLU A 548 -11.11 -4.12 -20.79
C GLU A 548 -10.04 -3.48 -19.88
N ARG A 549 -10.29 -3.38 -18.58
CA ARG A 549 -9.30 -2.92 -17.60
C ARG A 549 -8.06 -3.82 -17.61
N LEU A 550 -8.22 -5.12 -17.54
CA LEU A 550 -7.10 -6.07 -17.59
C LEU A 550 -6.27 -5.94 -18.87
N ARG A 551 -6.92 -5.74 -20.02
CA ARG A 551 -6.20 -5.49 -21.29
C ARG A 551 -5.37 -4.20 -21.23
N ALA A 552 -5.93 -3.12 -20.71
CA ALA A 552 -5.22 -1.86 -20.56
C ALA A 552 -4.01 -1.99 -19.63
N LEU A 553 -4.13 -2.77 -18.55
CA LEU A 553 -3.05 -3.06 -17.62
C LEU A 553 -1.99 -4.03 -18.16
N GLY A 554 -2.21 -4.67 -19.32
CA GLY A 554 -1.31 -5.66 -19.91
C GLY A 554 -1.64 -7.11 -19.58
N TYR A 555 -2.73 -7.37 -18.86
CA TYR A 555 -3.14 -8.69 -18.37
C TYR A 555 -4.36 -9.27 -19.10
N GLY A 556 -4.65 -8.83 -20.29
CA GLY A 556 -5.82 -9.28 -21.07
C GLY A 556 -5.85 -10.76 -21.44
N LYS A 557 -4.72 -11.46 -21.35
CA LYS A 557 -4.59 -12.89 -21.65
C LYS A 557 -4.74 -13.82 -20.45
N LEU A 558 -4.94 -13.29 -19.23
CA LEU A 558 -4.97 -14.12 -18.00
C LEU A 558 -6.15 -15.10 -17.95
N PHE A 559 -7.29 -14.73 -18.50
CA PHE A 559 -8.53 -15.48 -18.37
C PHE A 559 -9.07 -15.86 -19.75
N VAL A 560 -8.35 -16.75 -20.44
CA VAL A 560 -8.76 -17.26 -21.75
C VAL A 560 -9.51 -18.56 -21.58
N GLU A 561 -10.73 -18.60 -22.06
CA GLU A 561 -11.54 -19.81 -22.13
C GLU A 561 -11.00 -20.75 -23.23
N GLY A 562 -10.92 -22.02 -22.94
CA GLY A 562 -10.36 -22.98 -23.88
C GLY A 562 -10.45 -24.44 -23.40
N PRO A 563 -9.88 -25.37 -24.17
CA PRO A 563 -9.72 -26.74 -23.69
C PRO A 563 -8.88 -26.74 -22.43
N ALA A 564 -9.27 -27.54 -21.43
CA ALA A 564 -8.48 -27.71 -20.22
C ALA A 564 -7.12 -28.32 -20.58
N PRO A 565 -6.02 -27.80 -20.03
CA PRO A 565 -4.70 -28.36 -20.27
C PRO A 565 -4.65 -29.80 -19.75
N THR A 566 -4.20 -30.72 -20.58
CA THR A 566 -3.93 -32.12 -20.21
C THR A 566 -2.58 -32.17 -19.50
N GLY A 567 -2.59 -32.14 -18.16
CA GLY A 567 -1.39 -32.24 -17.33
C GLY A 567 -0.96 -30.90 -16.72
N LEU A 568 -0.29 -30.96 -15.58
CA LEU A 568 0.34 -29.87 -14.86
C LEU A 568 1.55 -29.29 -15.68
N GLN A 569 1.28 -28.57 -16.75
CA GLN A 569 2.30 -27.77 -17.41
C GLN A 569 2.13 -26.32 -16.99
N GLY A 570 3.16 -25.81 -16.30
CA GLY A 570 3.26 -24.43 -15.91
C GLY A 570 3.06 -23.50 -17.12
N VAL A 571 2.27 -22.45 -16.94
CA VAL A 571 2.07 -21.42 -17.94
C VAL A 571 3.43 -20.71 -18.13
N SER A 572 4.14 -21.00 -19.21
CA SER A 572 5.24 -20.16 -19.67
C SER A 572 4.62 -18.88 -20.21
N THR A 573 4.92 -17.77 -19.59
CA THR A 573 4.68 -16.44 -20.11
C THR A 573 5.73 -16.16 -21.20
N GLU A 574 5.40 -16.45 -22.45
CA GLU A 574 6.11 -15.82 -23.55
C GLU A 574 5.42 -14.48 -23.89
N ALA A 575 6.21 -13.44 -23.90
CA ALA A 575 6.12 -12.00 -24.08
C ALA A 575 4.82 -11.36 -24.64
#